data_7273874970e6745a23d010a73f714bfe
#
_entry.id   7273874970e6745a23d010a73f714bfe
#
_cell.length_a   1.000
_cell.length_b   1.000
_cell.length_c   1.000
_cell.angle_alpha   90.00
_cell.angle_beta   90.00
_cell.angle_gamma   90.00
#
_symmetry.space_group_name_H-M   'P 1'
#
loop_
_entity.id
_entity.type
_entity.pdbx_description
1 polymer ?
#
loop_
_entity_poly.entity_id
_entity_poly.type
_entity_poly.pdbx_seq_one_letter_code
_entity_poly.pdbx_strand_id
1 'polypeptide(L)'
;MTTMRRFLSPMLTALVSVIIFLTYSGDIAAQKLYLTQEEVADSKTLLPPPPQPGSPEFLADEYHFFQAKLLRDTPRGEQAVQDADMSDKALLKFAKSFGLEITKETMPQTYELLMRSKECFGGIGCKEAKEYYRRTRPFVYYGESSMTPESDEWMKTNSSYPSGHSANYYGLAYILCALRPERQNEILKRADEGAYSRVIAGCHWMSDIKAARIIAGAVFARLQANDEYLAQFRKARKEVRGMCGK
;
A
#
# COMPACT_ATOMS: atom_id res chain seq x y z
N MET A 1 -47.36 -50.17 25.38
CA MET A 1 -46.58 -50.03 24.11
C MET A 1 -45.79 -48.73 24.20
N THR A 2 -44.52 -48.85 24.54
CA THR A 2 -43.64 -47.70 24.89
C THR A 2 -42.67 -47.51 23.76
N THR A 3 -42.79 -46.38 23.07
CA THR A 3 -41.93 -46.02 21.92
C THR A 3 -40.65 -45.32 22.44
N MET A 4 -39.53 -45.99 22.33
CA MET A 4 -38.18 -45.48 22.63
C MET A 4 -37.70 -44.53 21.51
N ARG A 5 -37.62 -43.25 21.80
CA ARG A 5 -36.89 -42.26 20.94
C ARG A 5 -35.40 -42.36 21.22
N ARG A 6 -34.63 -42.74 20.19
CA ARG A 6 -33.16 -42.69 20.20
C ARG A 6 -32.71 -41.24 20.03
N PHE A 7 -32.05 -40.67 21.03
CA PHE A 7 -31.28 -39.44 20.94
C PHE A 7 -29.95 -39.71 20.22
N LEU A 8 -29.80 -39.20 19.03
CA LEU A 8 -28.50 -39.15 18.36
C LEU A 8 -27.69 -37.95 18.94
N SER A 9 -26.46 -38.24 19.36
CA SER A 9 -25.57 -37.35 20.06
C SER A 9 -25.06 -36.19 19.17
N PRO A 10 -24.98 -34.94 19.68
CA PRO A 10 -24.51 -33.77 18.93
C PRO A 10 -22.99 -33.72 18.73
N MET A 11 -22.24 -34.78 19.10
CA MET A 11 -20.77 -34.79 18.97
C MET A 11 -20.22 -35.10 17.57
N LEU A 12 -21.09 -35.52 16.62
CA LEU A 12 -20.60 -35.89 15.26
C LEU A 12 -20.61 -34.73 14.25
N THR A 13 -21.30 -33.62 14.58
CA THR A 13 -21.36 -32.43 13.71
C THR A 13 -20.17 -31.47 13.91
N ALA A 14 -19.48 -31.53 15.04
CA ALA A 14 -18.33 -30.65 15.32
C ALA A 14 -17.02 -31.11 14.62
N LEU A 15 -16.90 -32.41 14.27
CA LEU A 15 -15.66 -32.93 13.69
C LEU A 15 -15.56 -32.71 12.17
N VAL A 16 -16.69 -32.50 11.47
CA VAL A 16 -16.69 -32.27 10.01
C VAL A 16 -16.36 -30.81 9.68
N SER A 17 -16.67 -29.86 10.58
CA SER A 17 -16.37 -28.43 10.36
C SER A 17 -14.90 -28.07 10.55
N VAL A 18 -14.12 -28.86 11.30
CA VAL A 18 -12.69 -28.62 11.52
C VAL A 18 -11.83 -29.14 10.36
N ILE A 19 -12.30 -30.15 9.62
CA ILE A 19 -11.53 -30.74 8.51
C ILE A 19 -11.59 -29.89 7.24
N ILE A 20 -12.63 -29.06 7.07
CA ILE A 20 -12.76 -28.19 5.88
C ILE A 20 -11.90 -26.92 5.99
N PHE A 21 -11.48 -26.51 7.20
CA PHE A 21 -10.59 -25.35 7.40
C PHE A 21 -9.09 -25.69 7.21
N LEU A 22 -8.72 -26.96 7.15
CA LEU A 22 -7.31 -27.39 7.05
C LEU A 22 -6.84 -27.71 5.62
N THR A 23 -7.70 -27.59 4.60
CA THR A 23 -7.32 -27.87 3.21
C THR A 23 -7.27 -26.64 2.30
N TYR A 24 -7.42 -25.42 2.85
CA TYR A 24 -7.28 -24.16 2.08
C TYR A 24 -6.10 -23.30 2.53
N SER A 25 -5.08 -23.92 3.10
CA SER A 25 -3.73 -23.34 3.15
C SER A 25 -2.99 -23.76 1.87
N GLY A 26 -3.54 -23.36 0.73
CA GLY A 26 -2.73 -23.25 -0.48
C GLY A 26 -1.59 -22.30 -0.18
N ASP A 27 -0.36 -22.74 -0.35
CA ASP A 27 0.86 -21.98 -0.20
C ASP A 27 0.77 -20.64 -0.91
N ILE A 28 0.33 -19.59 -0.21
CA ILE A 28 0.77 -18.23 -0.51
C ILE A 28 2.20 -18.21 0.01
N ALA A 29 3.13 -18.77 -0.76
CA ALA A 29 4.54 -18.53 -0.54
C ALA A 29 4.71 -17.02 -0.45
N ALA A 30 5.06 -16.51 0.73
CA ALA A 30 5.26 -15.08 0.94
C ALA A 30 6.21 -14.61 -0.16
N GLN A 31 5.74 -13.73 -1.04
CA GLN A 31 6.51 -13.30 -2.20
C GLN A 31 7.84 -12.73 -1.72
N LYS A 32 8.96 -13.34 -2.13
CA LYS A 32 10.31 -12.94 -1.70
C LYS A 32 10.57 -11.50 -2.14
N LEU A 33 10.80 -10.61 -1.19
CA LEU A 33 11.16 -9.21 -1.44
C LEU A 33 12.59 -9.11 -2.01
N TYR A 34 12.90 -7.97 -2.63
CA TYR A 34 14.27 -7.68 -3.08
C TYR A 34 15.19 -7.20 -1.95
N LEU A 35 14.62 -6.63 -0.90
CA LEU A 35 15.37 -6.11 0.25
C LEU A 35 14.85 -6.74 1.54
N THR A 36 15.73 -6.89 2.52
CA THR A 36 15.40 -7.23 3.91
C THR A 36 15.22 -5.97 4.74
N GLN A 37 14.77 -6.12 6.01
CA GLN A 37 14.63 -4.99 6.94
C GLN A 37 15.97 -4.29 7.22
N GLU A 38 17.06 -5.06 7.29
CA GLU A 38 18.40 -4.57 7.58
C GLU A 38 19.03 -3.84 6.39
N GLU A 39 18.52 -4.08 5.18
CA GLU A 39 19.03 -3.46 3.96
C GLU A 39 18.37 -2.12 3.63
N VAL A 40 17.20 -1.82 4.20
CA VAL A 40 16.55 -0.51 4.02
C VAL A 40 17.09 0.49 5.05
N ALA A 41 17.07 1.78 4.67
CA ALA A 41 17.44 2.83 5.61
C ALA A 41 16.49 2.85 6.81
N ASP A 42 17.03 3.03 8.01
CA ASP A 42 16.22 3.22 9.22
C ASP A 42 15.33 4.47 9.07
N SER A 43 14.05 4.26 8.91
CA SER A 43 13.08 5.32 8.67
C SER A 43 12.91 6.27 9.86
N LYS A 44 13.18 5.82 11.09
CA LYS A 44 13.18 6.67 12.28
C LYS A 44 14.32 7.70 12.23
N THR A 45 15.49 7.28 11.78
CA THR A 45 16.67 8.15 11.66
C THR A 45 16.58 9.06 10.44
N LEU A 46 16.01 8.55 9.33
CA LEU A 46 15.91 9.28 8.07
C LEU A 46 14.87 10.40 8.11
N LEU A 47 13.75 10.17 8.81
CA LEU A 47 12.62 11.09 8.81
C LEU A 47 12.67 12.09 9.97
N PRO A 48 12.24 13.35 9.74
CA PRO A 48 11.97 14.25 10.86
C PRO A 48 10.83 13.71 11.71
N PRO A 49 10.72 14.08 12.99
CA PRO A 49 9.54 13.72 13.80
C PRO A 49 8.26 14.28 13.19
N PRO A 50 7.12 13.57 13.33
CA PRO A 50 5.84 14.06 12.83
C PRO A 50 5.42 15.33 13.58
N PRO A 51 4.69 16.26 12.91
CA PRO A 51 4.14 17.46 13.54
C PRO A 51 3.36 17.14 14.81
N GLN A 52 3.60 17.92 15.87
CA GLN A 52 2.92 17.75 17.16
C GLN A 52 1.67 18.63 17.22
N PRO A 53 0.58 18.17 17.87
CA PRO A 53 -0.63 18.98 18.08
C PRO A 53 -0.28 20.36 18.64
N GLY A 54 -0.86 21.41 18.03
CA GLY A 54 -0.61 22.80 18.38
C GLY A 54 0.59 23.45 17.69
N SER A 55 1.43 22.71 16.95
CA SER A 55 2.48 23.31 16.14
C SER A 55 1.95 23.89 14.82
N PRO A 56 2.62 24.89 14.21
CA PRO A 56 2.24 25.42 12.90
C PRO A 56 2.17 24.34 11.82
N GLU A 57 3.06 23.36 11.86
CA GLU A 57 3.10 22.24 10.92
C GLU A 57 1.89 21.32 11.10
N PHE A 58 1.40 21.13 12.34
CA PHE A 58 0.19 20.36 12.60
C PHE A 58 -1.06 21.13 12.16
N LEU A 59 -1.12 22.45 12.33
CA LEU A 59 -2.19 23.29 11.79
C LEU A 59 -2.27 23.16 10.25
N ALA A 60 -1.12 23.03 9.58
CA ALA A 60 -1.10 22.76 8.14
C ALA A 60 -1.66 21.37 7.81
N ASP A 61 -1.40 20.35 8.63
CA ASP A 61 -2.00 19.03 8.48
C ASP A 61 -3.52 19.06 8.66
N GLU A 62 -4.02 19.80 9.67
CA GLU A 62 -5.45 19.98 9.91
C GLU A 62 -6.11 20.72 8.73
N TYR A 63 -5.49 21.79 8.23
CA TYR A 63 -5.97 22.50 7.04
C TYR A 63 -6.14 21.54 5.85
N HIS A 64 -5.13 20.76 5.53
CA HIS A 64 -5.19 19.79 4.44
C HIS A 64 -6.26 18.71 4.67
N PHE A 65 -6.43 18.25 5.91
CA PHE A 65 -7.47 17.28 6.24
C PHE A 65 -8.87 17.84 5.97
N PHE A 66 -9.18 19.06 6.44
CA PHE A 66 -10.48 19.66 6.23
C PHE A 66 -10.73 20.01 4.75
N GLN A 67 -9.72 20.48 4.02
CA GLN A 67 -9.84 20.68 2.57
C GLN A 67 -10.11 19.36 1.82
N ALA A 68 -9.42 18.30 2.18
CA ALA A 68 -9.61 16.98 1.59
C ALA A 68 -10.99 16.39 1.92
N LYS A 69 -11.52 16.67 3.10
CA LYS A 69 -12.85 16.21 3.54
C LYS A 69 -13.96 16.72 2.63
N LEU A 70 -13.83 17.93 2.05
CA LEU A 70 -14.79 18.49 1.09
C LEU A 70 -14.89 17.69 -0.22
N LEU A 71 -13.92 16.82 -0.49
CA LEU A 71 -13.88 15.99 -1.69
C LEU A 71 -14.54 14.62 -1.50
N ARG A 72 -14.93 14.24 -0.27
CA ARG A 72 -15.42 12.88 0.05
C ARG A 72 -16.68 12.52 -0.73
N ASP A 73 -17.63 13.44 -0.85
CA ASP A 73 -18.92 13.23 -1.53
C ASP A 73 -18.86 13.61 -3.03
N THR A 74 -17.70 13.43 -3.66
CA THR A 74 -17.45 13.73 -5.08
C THR A 74 -16.84 12.53 -5.78
N PRO A 75 -16.78 12.49 -7.13
CA PRO A 75 -16.07 11.43 -7.86
C PRO A 75 -14.60 11.26 -7.42
N ARG A 76 -13.99 12.33 -6.87
CA ARG A 76 -12.64 12.25 -6.30
C ARG A 76 -12.59 11.46 -4.98
N GLY A 77 -13.66 11.52 -4.18
CA GLY A 77 -13.83 10.68 -2.99
C GLY A 77 -14.02 9.20 -3.35
N GLU A 78 -14.83 8.91 -4.37
CA GLU A 78 -15.00 7.54 -4.88
C GLU A 78 -13.65 6.95 -5.35
N GLN A 79 -12.86 7.72 -6.08
CA GLN A 79 -11.50 7.34 -6.45
C GLN A 79 -10.63 7.09 -5.21
N ALA A 80 -10.77 7.88 -4.15
CA ALA A 80 -9.98 7.71 -2.93
C ALA A 80 -10.26 6.37 -2.22
N VAL A 81 -11.51 5.91 -2.24
CA VAL A 81 -11.89 4.57 -1.75
C VAL A 81 -11.27 3.48 -2.61
N GLN A 82 -11.37 3.59 -3.95
CA GLN A 82 -10.74 2.63 -4.86
C GLN A 82 -9.22 2.58 -4.69
N ASP A 83 -8.58 3.73 -4.42
CA ASP A 83 -7.14 3.82 -4.21
C ASP A 83 -6.64 3.16 -2.91
N ALA A 84 -7.54 2.82 -2.00
CA ALA A 84 -7.21 2.09 -0.79
C ALA A 84 -6.81 0.62 -1.03
N ASP A 85 -7.28 0.03 -2.11
CA ASP A 85 -6.91 -1.34 -2.47
C ASP A 85 -5.45 -1.41 -2.96
N MET A 86 -4.58 -2.01 -2.17
CA MET A 86 -3.16 -2.25 -2.47
C MET A 86 -2.85 -3.72 -2.77
N SER A 87 -3.86 -4.49 -3.15
CA SER A 87 -3.68 -5.85 -3.70
C SER A 87 -2.91 -5.82 -5.04
N ASP A 88 -2.88 -6.93 -5.73
CA ASP A 88 -2.31 -7.03 -7.09
C ASP A 88 -2.99 -6.09 -8.10
N LYS A 89 -4.28 -5.75 -7.86
CA LYS A 89 -5.03 -4.77 -8.66
C LYS A 89 -4.50 -3.33 -8.55
N ALA A 90 -3.63 -3.03 -7.57
CA ALA A 90 -3.03 -1.71 -7.43
C ALA A 90 -2.28 -1.26 -8.68
N LEU A 91 -1.68 -2.20 -9.44
CA LEU A 91 -0.96 -1.89 -10.68
C LEU A 91 -1.89 -1.40 -11.80
N LEU A 92 -3.14 -1.88 -11.84
CA LEU A 92 -4.13 -1.44 -12.83
C LEU A 92 -4.45 0.06 -12.71
N LYS A 93 -4.29 0.63 -11.52
CA LYS A 93 -4.50 2.07 -11.27
C LYS A 93 -3.50 2.96 -12.00
N PHE A 94 -2.36 2.40 -12.40
CA PHE A 94 -1.36 3.08 -13.24
C PHE A 94 -1.56 2.86 -14.74
N ALA A 95 -2.48 1.99 -15.18
CA ALA A 95 -2.63 1.61 -16.59
C ALA A 95 -2.76 2.82 -17.54
N LYS A 96 -3.62 3.80 -17.19
CA LYS A 96 -3.80 5.02 -17.99
C LYS A 96 -2.54 5.89 -18.02
N SER A 97 -1.88 6.10 -16.90
CA SER A 97 -0.68 6.94 -16.80
C SER A 97 0.54 6.27 -17.40
N PHE A 98 0.69 4.97 -17.20
CA PHE A 98 1.76 4.17 -17.79
C PHE A 98 1.54 3.88 -19.28
N GLY A 99 0.26 3.86 -19.73
CA GLY A 99 -0.14 3.59 -21.11
C GLY A 99 -0.16 2.11 -21.50
N LEU A 100 -0.01 1.21 -20.52
CA LEU A 100 -0.11 -0.24 -20.67
C LEU A 100 -0.75 -0.81 -19.40
N GLU A 101 -1.52 -1.88 -19.57
CA GLU A 101 -2.12 -2.61 -18.46
C GLU A 101 -1.14 -3.68 -17.95
N ILE A 102 -0.78 -3.57 -16.67
CA ILE A 102 0.20 -4.46 -16.03
C ILE A 102 -0.56 -5.50 -15.21
N THR A 103 -0.63 -6.71 -15.74
CA THR A 103 -1.12 -7.90 -15.03
C THR A 103 -0.10 -9.01 -15.12
N LYS A 104 -0.32 -10.08 -14.35
CA LYS A 104 0.52 -11.29 -14.40
C LYS A 104 0.50 -11.93 -15.79
N GLU A 105 -0.62 -11.80 -16.52
CA GLU A 105 -0.84 -12.38 -17.85
C GLU A 105 -0.25 -11.51 -18.96
N THR A 106 -0.44 -10.19 -18.87
CA THR A 106 -0.07 -9.25 -19.95
C THR A 106 1.41 -8.88 -19.89
N MET A 107 1.96 -8.66 -18.69
CA MET A 107 3.31 -8.17 -18.46
C MET A 107 3.98 -8.86 -17.26
N PRO A 108 4.24 -10.18 -17.31
CA PRO A 108 4.69 -10.97 -16.18
C PRO A 108 6.01 -10.49 -15.55
N GLN A 109 6.97 -10.01 -16.37
CA GLN A 109 8.26 -9.54 -15.86
C GLN A 109 8.13 -8.21 -15.11
N THR A 110 7.30 -7.32 -15.62
CA THR A 110 7.00 -6.02 -15.00
C THR A 110 6.15 -6.21 -13.75
N TYR A 111 5.15 -7.10 -13.81
CA TYR A 111 4.32 -7.46 -12.67
C TYR A 111 5.16 -8.00 -11.50
N GLU A 112 6.03 -8.99 -11.77
CA GLU A 112 6.93 -9.56 -10.76
C GLU A 112 7.84 -8.50 -10.13
N LEU A 113 8.45 -7.64 -10.97
CA LEU A 113 9.31 -6.55 -10.52
C LEU A 113 8.58 -5.66 -9.50
N LEU A 114 7.38 -5.19 -9.86
CA LEU A 114 6.62 -4.25 -9.06
C LEU A 114 6.07 -4.88 -7.78
N MET A 115 5.52 -6.08 -7.87
CA MET A 115 4.94 -6.75 -6.72
C MET A 115 5.99 -7.12 -5.67
N ARG A 116 7.17 -7.58 -6.08
CA ARG A 116 8.28 -7.87 -5.16
C ARG A 116 8.94 -6.61 -4.58
N SER A 117 8.79 -5.46 -5.24
CA SER A 117 9.30 -4.18 -4.75
C SER A 117 8.32 -3.48 -3.79
N LYS A 118 7.02 -3.69 -3.94
CA LYS A 118 5.96 -2.94 -3.25
C LYS A 118 6.15 -2.92 -1.74
N GLU A 119 6.31 -4.08 -1.11
CA GLU A 119 6.44 -4.16 0.34
C GLU A 119 7.81 -3.66 0.85
N CYS A 120 8.81 -3.52 -0.03
CA CYS A 120 10.05 -2.84 0.33
C CYS A 120 9.81 -1.35 0.66
N PHE A 121 8.82 -0.71 0.00
CA PHE A 121 8.47 0.69 0.23
C PHE A 121 7.56 0.88 1.44
N GLY A 122 6.36 0.32 1.39
CA GLY A 122 5.29 0.59 2.37
C GLY A 122 5.33 -0.30 3.60
N GLY A 123 5.88 -1.49 3.48
CA GLY A 123 6.08 -2.45 4.57
C GLY A 123 7.36 -2.14 5.34
N ILE A 124 8.47 -2.79 4.96
CA ILE A 124 9.73 -2.72 5.70
C ILE A 124 10.34 -1.31 5.71
N GLY A 125 10.22 -0.53 4.62
CA GLY A 125 10.74 0.84 4.56
C GLY A 125 10.09 1.82 5.55
N CYS A 126 8.84 1.59 5.94
CA CYS A 126 8.11 2.44 6.87
C CYS A 126 8.14 1.95 8.33
N LYS A 127 8.63 0.76 8.59
CA LYS A 127 8.40 0.02 9.83
C LYS A 127 8.94 0.74 11.05
N GLU A 128 10.24 1.06 11.07
CA GLU A 128 10.91 1.62 12.26
C GLU A 128 10.28 2.95 12.73
N ALA A 129 9.96 3.85 11.81
CA ALA A 129 9.28 5.10 12.13
C ALA A 129 7.86 4.87 12.64
N LYS A 130 7.11 3.92 12.05
CA LYS A 130 5.77 3.57 12.54
C LYS A 130 5.78 3.05 13.97
N GLU A 131 6.67 2.13 14.28
CA GLU A 131 6.81 1.52 15.60
C GLU A 131 7.27 2.54 16.65
N TYR A 132 8.13 3.48 16.25
CA TYR A 132 8.67 4.49 17.16
C TYR A 132 7.69 5.63 17.44
N TYR A 133 7.12 6.27 16.38
CA TYR A 133 6.32 7.49 16.56
C TYR A 133 4.87 7.21 16.96
N ARG A 134 4.30 6.08 16.60
CA ARG A 134 2.92 5.65 16.93
C ARG A 134 1.88 6.75 16.74
N ARG A 135 2.02 7.53 15.68
CA ARG A 135 1.19 8.71 15.42
C ARG A 135 -0.28 8.33 15.23
N THR A 136 -1.16 9.07 15.91
CA THR A 136 -2.62 8.93 15.76
C THR A 136 -3.07 9.37 14.36
N ARG A 137 -3.97 8.60 13.76
CA ARG A 137 -4.56 8.91 12.44
C ARG A 137 -5.61 10.01 12.55
N PRO A 138 -5.88 10.80 11.45
CA PRO A 138 -6.86 11.88 11.46
C PRO A 138 -8.24 11.43 11.92
N PHE A 139 -8.80 10.35 11.34
CA PHE A 139 -10.13 9.87 11.69
C PHE A 139 -10.25 9.48 13.18
N VAL A 140 -9.19 8.93 13.78
CA VAL A 140 -9.14 8.61 15.20
C VAL A 140 -9.06 9.90 16.03
N TYR A 141 -8.22 10.85 15.60
CA TYR A 141 -8.02 12.13 16.30
C TYR A 141 -9.31 12.93 16.40
N TYR A 142 -10.13 12.91 15.35
CA TYR A 142 -11.42 13.62 15.31
C TYR A 142 -12.62 12.76 15.74
N GLY A 143 -12.42 11.50 16.13
CA GLY A 143 -13.49 10.60 16.59
C GLY A 143 -14.52 10.28 15.50
N GLU A 144 -14.09 10.18 14.23
CA GLU A 144 -14.96 9.85 13.09
C GLU A 144 -14.52 8.54 12.42
N SER A 145 -15.27 8.05 11.44
CA SER A 145 -14.84 6.93 10.58
C SER A 145 -14.06 7.44 9.37
N SER A 146 -13.13 6.62 8.89
CA SER A 146 -12.51 6.85 7.58
C SER A 146 -13.50 6.53 6.44
N MET A 147 -13.11 6.79 5.19
CA MET A 147 -13.90 6.34 4.02
C MET A 147 -13.73 4.84 3.72
N THR A 148 -12.95 4.11 4.51
CA THR A 148 -12.75 2.65 4.42
C THR A 148 -12.98 2.01 5.80
N PRO A 149 -14.24 2.08 6.32
CA PRO A 149 -14.54 1.74 7.72
C PRO A 149 -14.25 0.29 8.08
N GLU A 150 -14.25 -0.62 7.11
CA GLU A 150 -13.87 -2.02 7.27
C GLU A 150 -12.42 -2.21 7.74
N SER A 151 -11.56 -1.22 7.51
CA SER A 151 -10.16 -1.22 7.93
C SER A 151 -9.90 -0.42 9.21
N ASP A 152 -10.89 0.32 9.73
CA ASP A 152 -10.70 1.29 10.82
C ASP A 152 -10.16 0.64 12.09
N GLU A 153 -10.66 -0.52 12.49
CA GLU A 153 -10.23 -1.20 13.72
C GLU A 153 -8.73 -1.57 13.66
N TRP A 154 -8.28 -2.09 12.54
CA TRP A 154 -6.85 -2.34 12.32
C TRP A 154 -6.04 -1.04 12.28
N MET A 155 -6.56 0.00 11.59
CA MET A 155 -5.88 1.27 11.46
C MET A 155 -5.75 2.04 12.78
N LYS A 156 -6.68 1.88 13.74
CA LYS A 156 -6.59 2.47 15.09
C LYS A 156 -5.35 2.00 15.85
N THR A 157 -4.91 0.78 15.62
CA THR A 157 -3.74 0.18 16.29
C THR A 157 -2.44 0.35 15.51
N ASN A 158 -2.51 0.82 14.26
CA ASN A 158 -1.38 1.00 13.36
C ASN A 158 -1.04 2.48 13.16
N SER A 159 0.23 2.85 13.37
CA SER A 159 0.70 4.23 13.25
C SER A 159 0.36 4.87 11.89
N SER A 160 -0.04 6.15 11.94
CA SER A 160 -0.24 6.98 10.76
C SER A 160 1.06 7.31 10.03
N TYR A 161 2.16 7.53 10.75
CA TYR A 161 3.41 8.10 10.21
C TYR A 161 4.53 7.08 10.06
N PRO A 162 5.18 7.01 8.89
CA PRO A 162 4.76 7.55 7.59
C PRO A 162 3.67 6.71 6.93
N SER A 163 3.06 7.20 5.82
CA SER A 163 2.02 6.47 5.09
C SER A 163 2.60 5.33 4.24
N GLY A 164 2.35 4.08 4.60
CA GLY A 164 2.78 2.92 3.81
C GLY A 164 2.14 2.85 2.43
N HIS A 165 0.83 3.15 2.30
CA HIS A 165 0.14 3.21 1.00
C HIS A 165 0.79 4.25 0.07
N SER A 166 1.10 5.44 0.60
CA SER A 166 1.73 6.50 -0.20
C SER A 166 3.17 6.15 -0.58
N ALA A 167 3.93 5.48 0.31
CA ALA A 167 5.26 4.98 -0.02
C ALA A 167 5.20 3.96 -1.16
N ASN A 168 4.19 3.08 -1.19
CA ASN A 168 3.94 2.16 -2.29
C ASN A 168 3.60 2.90 -3.59
N TYR A 169 2.71 3.90 -3.56
CA TYR A 169 2.38 4.69 -4.76
C TYR A 169 3.61 5.37 -5.34
N TYR A 170 4.41 6.06 -4.53
CA TYR A 170 5.63 6.73 -5.01
C TYR A 170 6.70 5.74 -5.47
N GLY A 171 6.92 4.67 -4.70
CA GLY A 171 7.92 3.67 -5.03
C GLY A 171 7.63 2.95 -6.35
N LEU A 172 6.38 2.52 -6.55
CA LEU A 172 5.93 1.93 -7.81
C LEU A 172 6.07 2.93 -8.97
N ALA A 173 5.69 4.20 -8.74
CA ALA A 173 5.82 5.24 -9.75
C ALA A 173 7.28 5.49 -10.15
N TYR A 174 8.24 5.48 -9.23
CA TYR A 174 9.66 5.65 -9.56
C TYR A 174 10.18 4.51 -10.45
N ILE A 175 9.76 3.25 -10.16
CA ILE A 175 10.10 2.12 -11.02
C ILE A 175 9.46 2.28 -12.41
N LEU A 176 8.19 2.65 -12.46
CA LEU A 176 7.45 2.86 -13.73
C LEU A 176 8.05 4.00 -14.56
N CYS A 177 8.48 5.10 -13.93
CA CYS A 177 9.20 6.20 -14.61
C CYS A 177 10.54 5.73 -15.19
N ALA A 178 11.27 4.87 -14.46
CA ALA A 178 12.53 4.30 -14.96
C ALA A 178 12.33 3.32 -16.14
N LEU A 179 11.15 2.68 -16.22
CA LEU A 179 10.77 1.83 -17.35
C LEU A 179 10.26 2.63 -18.53
N ARG A 180 9.53 3.74 -18.29
CA ARG A 180 8.91 4.61 -19.32
C ARG A 180 9.13 6.10 -18.99
N PRO A 181 10.36 6.62 -19.18
CA PRO A 181 10.70 8.00 -18.82
C PRO A 181 9.89 9.05 -19.60
N GLU A 182 9.43 8.73 -20.78
CA GLU A 182 8.58 9.61 -21.61
C GLU A 182 7.18 9.83 -21.02
N ARG A 183 6.78 9.01 -20.06
CA ARG A 183 5.47 9.12 -19.37
C ARG A 183 5.61 9.54 -17.89
N GLN A 184 6.79 10.02 -17.51
CA GLN A 184 7.07 10.26 -16.08
C GLN A 184 6.10 11.26 -15.43
N ASN A 185 5.68 12.30 -16.17
CA ASN A 185 4.81 13.34 -15.60
C ASN A 185 3.41 12.77 -15.24
N GLU A 186 2.82 11.97 -16.13
CA GLU A 186 1.53 11.34 -15.90
C GLU A 186 1.61 10.29 -14.78
N ILE A 187 2.71 9.53 -14.74
CA ILE A 187 2.94 8.49 -13.73
C ILE A 187 3.09 9.15 -12.35
N LEU A 188 3.92 10.19 -12.21
CA LEU A 188 4.13 10.90 -10.95
C LEU A 188 2.86 11.62 -10.50
N LYS A 189 2.11 12.25 -11.42
CA LYS A 189 0.81 12.84 -11.11
C LYS A 189 -0.16 11.79 -10.55
N ARG A 190 -0.20 10.60 -11.15
CA ARG A 190 -1.06 9.51 -10.65
C ARG A 190 -0.63 9.04 -9.26
N ALA A 191 0.67 9.00 -8.97
CA ALA A 191 1.16 8.67 -7.64
C ALA A 191 0.77 9.74 -6.60
N ASP A 192 0.89 11.02 -6.94
CA ASP A 192 0.44 12.12 -6.07
C ASP A 192 -1.08 12.02 -5.79
N GLU A 193 -1.90 11.71 -6.81
CA GLU A 193 -3.34 11.48 -6.64
C GLU A 193 -3.63 10.31 -5.71
N GLY A 194 -2.96 9.15 -5.90
CA GLY A 194 -3.13 7.96 -5.07
C GLY A 194 -2.67 8.17 -3.62
N ALA A 195 -1.58 8.89 -3.43
CA ALA A 195 -1.09 9.28 -2.12
C ALA A 195 -2.07 10.25 -1.43
N TYR A 196 -2.56 11.29 -2.13
CA TYR A 196 -3.52 12.25 -1.60
C TYR A 196 -4.89 11.63 -1.29
N SER A 197 -5.26 10.53 -1.97
CA SER A 197 -6.45 9.74 -1.65
C SER A 197 -6.48 9.30 -0.18
N ARG A 198 -5.33 9.11 0.45
CA ARG A 198 -5.25 8.72 1.87
C ARG A 198 -5.58 9.87 2.82
N VAL A 199 -5.36 11.13 2.40
CA VAL A 199 -5.81 12.33 3.13
C VAL A 199 -7.33 12.50 2.99
N ILE A 200 -7.86 12.36 1.77
CA ILE A 200 -9.31 12.42 1.50
C ILE A 200 -10.05 11.37 2.33
N ALA A 201 -9.55 10.13 2.33
CA ALA A 201 -10.13 9.05 3.11
C ALA A 201 -10.04 9.25 4.63
N GLY A 202 -9.29 10.23 5.12
CA GLY A 202 -9.12 10.50 6.55
C GLY A 202 -8.13 9.57 7.26
N CYS A 203 -7.41 8.75 6.51
CA CYS A 203 -6.50 7.74 7.06
C CYS A 203 -5.13 8.29 7.44
N HIS A 204 -4.68 9.36 6.77
CA HIS A 204 -3.34 9.92 6.91
C HIS A 204 -3.35 11.45 6.90
N TRP A 205 -2.40 12.04 7.61
CA TRP A 205 -2.08 13.46 7.54
C TRP A 205 -1.25 13.77 6.29
N MET A 206 -1.25 15.03 5.85
CA MET A 206 -0.43 15.43 4.68
C MET A 206 1.07 15.26 4.93
N SER A 207 1.54 15.48 6.14
CA SER A 207 2.94 15.24 6.52
C SER A 207 3.32 13.76 6.47
N ASP A 208 2.39 12.81 6.72
CA ASP A 208 2.63 11.37 6.54
C ASP A 208 2.91 11.02 5.08
N ILE A 209 2.23 11.72 4.14
CA ILE A 209 2.41 11.57 2.70
C ILE A 209 3.79 12.08 2.27
N LYS A 210 4.17 13.28 2.77
CA LYS A 210 5.49 13.87 2.48
C LYS A 210 6.62 12.98 2.98
N ALA A 211 6.51 12.44 4.19
CA ALA A 211 7.47 11.49 4.76
C ALA A 211 7.54 10.20 3.94
N ALA A 212 6.40 9.67 3.49
CA ALA A 212 6.33 8.48 2.64
C ALA A 212 7.10 8.66 1.33
N ARG A 213 7.07 9.85 0.73
CA ARG A 213 7.81 10.16 -0.49
C ARG A 213 9.34 10.12 -0.27
N ILE A 214 9.81 10.55 0.91
CA ILE A 214 11.23 10.44 1.29
C ILE A 214 11.63 8.97 1.40
N ILE A 215 10.84 8.15 2.10
CA ILE A 215 11.08 6.70 2.22
C ILE A 215 11.11 6.04 0.84
N ALA A 216 10.14 6.34 -0.02
CA ALA A 216 10.10 5.79 -1.37
C ALA A 216 11.38 6.10 -2.16
N GLY A 217 11.90 7.33 -2.05
CA GLY A 217 13.17 7.72 -2.69
C GLY A 217 14.37 6.95 -2.15
N ALA A 218 14.48 6.81 -0.83
CA ALA A 218 15.57 6.08 -0.19
C ALA A 218 15.56 4.58 -0.54
N VAL A 219 14.40 3.94 -0.49
CA VAL A 219 14.23 2.51 -0.86
C VAL A 219 14.52 2.32 -2.36
N PHE A 220 14.00 3.21 -3.23
CA PHE A 220 14.29 3.14 -4.66
C PHE A 220 15.79 3.25 -4.95
N ALA A 221 16.51 4.16 -4.27
CA ALA A 221 17.97 4.27 -4.40
C ALA A 221 18.68 2.98 -3.95
N ARG A 222 18.24 2.35 -2.84
CA ARG A 222 18.82 1.09 -2.35
C ARG A 222 18.56 -0.09 -3.30
N LEU A 223 17.39 -0.15 -3.93
CA LEU A 223 17.07 -1.15 -4.95
C LEU A 223 18.05 -1.11 -6.13
N GLN A 224 18.58 0.08 -6.51
CA GLN A 224 19.55 0.21 -7.59
C GLN A 224 20.92 -0.44 -7.28
N ALA A 225 21.16 -0.84 -6.02
CA ALA A 225 22.35 -1.60 -5.60
C ALA A 225 22.05 -3.09 -5.32
N ASN A 226 20.88 -3.60 -5.73
CA ASN A 226 20.49 -5.01 -5.56
C ASN A 226 20.54 -5.73 -6.91
N ASP A 227 21.41 -6.72 -7.06
CA ASP A 227 21.64 -7.41 -8.33
C ASP A 227 20.41 -8.20 -8.83
N GLU A 228 19.63 -8.80 -7.91
CA GLU A 228 18.42 -9.53 -8.26
C GLU A 228 17.34 -8.57 -8.80
N TYR A 229 17.16 -7.41 -8.16
CA TYR A 229 16.28 -6.34 -8.66
C TYR A 229 16.73 -5.85 -10.05
N LEU A 230 18.02 -5.56 -10.22
CA LEU A 230 18.55 -5.08 -11.50
C LEU A 230 18.39 -6.11 -12.62
N ALA A 231 18.56 -7.41 -12.31
CA ALA A 231 18.32 -8.48 -13.27
C ALA A 231 16.86 -8.52 -13.72
N GLN A 232 15.93 -8.43 -12.77
CA GLN A 232 14.49 -8.40 -13.07
C GLN A 232 14.07 -7.11 -13.79
N PHE A 233 14.64 -5.97 -13.40
CA PHE A 233 14.41 -4.67 -14.06
C PHE A 233 14.80 -4.72 -15.54
N ARG A 234 15.92 -5.35 -15.89
CA ARG A 234 16.32 -5.53 -17.30
C ARG A 234 15.31 -6.36 -18.12
N LYS A 235 14.74 -7.43 -17.51
CA LYS A 235 13.69 -8.23 -18.15
C LYS A 235 12.41 -7.41 -18.35
N ALA A 236 11.95 -6.69 -17.32
CA ALA A 236 10.79 -5.82 -17.38
C ALA A 236 10.98 -4.71 -18.46
N ARG A 237 12.16 -4.10 -18.53
CA ARG A 237 12.46 -3.08 -19.53
C ARG A 237 12.43 -3.62 -20.97
N LYS A 238 12.89 -4.85 -21.18
CA LYS A 238 12.78 -5.52 -22.49
C LYS A 238 11.33 -5.80 -22.86
N GLU A 239 10.52 -6.26 -21.89
CA GLU A 239 9.09 -6.51 -22.05
C GLU A 239 8.35 -5.22 -22.44
N VAL A 240 8.52 -4.14 -21.67
CA VAL A 240 7.91 -2.83 -21.95
C VAL A 240 8.26 -2.32 -23.34
N ARG A 241 9.54 -2.39 -23.74
CA ARG A 241 9.98 -1.96 -25.07
C ARG A 241 9.33 -2.79 -26.18
N GLY A 242 9.17 -4.10 -25.97
CA GLY A 242 8.48 -4.99 -26.94
C GLY A 242 6.99 -4.67 -27.09
N MET A 243 6.34 -4.18 -26.03
CA MET A 243 4.93 -3.77 -26.05
C MET A 243 4.73 -2.39 -26.69
N CYS A 244 5.67 -1.46 -26.53
CA CYS A 244 5.59 -0.11 -27.07
C CYS A 244 6.02 -0.01 -28.55
N GLY A 245 6.79 -0.98 -29.05
CA GLY A 245 7.26 -1.01 -30.44
C GLY A 245 6.32 -1.74 -31.42
N LYS A 246 5.16 -2.15 -30.95
CA LYS A 246 4.06 -2.70 -31.74
C LYS A 246 2.99 -1.64 -31.97
#